data_cc279a4f319d290edbb1967ecfc02026
#
_entry.id   cc279a4f319d290edbb1967ecfc02026
#
_cell.length_a   1.000
_cell.length_b   1.000
_cell.length_c   1.000
_cell.angle_alpha   90.00
_cell.angle_beta   90.00
_cell.angle_gamma   90.00
#
_symmetry.space_group_name_H-M   'P 1'
#
loop_
_entity.id
_entity.type
_entity.pdbx_description
1 polymer ?
#
loop_
_entity_poly.entity_id
_entity_poly.type
_entity_poly.pdbx_seq_one_letter_code
_entity_poly.pdbx_strand_id
1 'polypeptide(L)'
;MESGNKIEIQEKIDVPADARLPTKYGEFRIRIFHESSTGLDHVALTLGDMSGPDPVLVRVHSECITGDSFASTRCDCGSQLEYTLEEIQRKGWGRLVYLRQEGRGIGLHAKIQAYNLQDKGA
;
A
#
# COMPACT_ATOMS: atom_id res chain seq x y z
N MET A 1 -17.16 26.17 -0.50
CA MET A 1 -16.74 25.73 -0.06
C MET A 1 -15.73 25.49 0.20
N GLU A 2 -15.60 25.69 0.52
CA GLU A 2 -14.69 25.47 0.87
C GLU A 2 -14.10 24.35 1.01
N SER A 3 -13.96 23.67 0.54
CA SER A 3 -13.52 22.35 0.67
C SER A 3 -12.04 22.22 0.64
N GLY A 4 -11.31 23.10 0.11
CA GLY A 4 -9.88 23.06 0.14
C GLY A 4 -9.29 23.24 1.53
N ASN A 5 -10.11 23.60 2.47
CA ASN A 5 -9.64 23.88 3.82
C ASN A 5 -8.97 22.68 4.48
N LYS A 6 -9.44 21.51 4.16
CA LYS A 6 -8.93 20.31 4.83
C LYS A 6 -7.50 20.03 4.48
N ILE A 7 -7.13 20.29 3.24
CA ILE A 7 -5.77 20.07 2.81
C ILE A 7 -4.82 21.03 3.49
N GLU A 8 -5.27 22.28 3.64
CA GLU A 8 -4.45 23.28 4.30
C GLU A 8 -4.18 22.94 5.75
N ILE A 9 -5.16 22.35 6.43
CA ILE A 9 -4.97 21.94 7.82
C ILE A 9 -3.87 20.90 7.92
N GLN A 10 -3.85 19.96 7.01
CA GLN A 10 -2.84 18.91 7.05
C GLN A 10 -1.44 19.45 6.86
N GLU A 11 -1.28 20.47 6.04
CA GLU A 11 0.02 21.06 5.79
C GLU A 11 0.60 21.72 7.01
N LYS A 12 -0.25 22.07 7.99
CA LYS A 12 0.20 22.74 9.19
C LYS A 12 0.50 21.81 10.34
N ILE A 13 0.26 20.52 10.15
CA ILE A 13 0.53 19.52 11.20
C ILE A 13 1.99 19.11 11.09
N ASP A 14 2.74 19.42 12.13
CA ASP A 14 4.19 19.16 12.14
C ASP A 14 4.49 17.91 12.98
N VAL A 15 3.88 16.80 12.60
CA VAL A 15 4.16 15.52 13.21
C VAL A 15 4.43 14.51 12.11
N PRO A 16 5.29 13.52 12.36
CA PRO A 16 5.56 12.50 11.37
C PRO A 16 4.31 11.70 11.03
N ALA A 17 4.18 11.32 9.76
CA ALA A 17 3.12 10.40 9.34
C ALA A 17 3.60 8.97 9.62
N ASP A 18 3.57 8.58 10.88
CA ASP A 18 4.13 7.34 11.38
C ASP A 18 3.35 6.96 12.63
N ALA A 19 2.71 5.81 12.62
CA ALA A 19 1.81 5.41 13.71
C ALA A 19 1.72 3.89 13.81
N ARG A 20 1.17 3.42 14.92
CA ARG A 20 0.84 2.01 15.07
C ARG A 20 -0.36 1.68 14.21
N LEU A 21 -0.38 0.47 13.65
CA LEU A 21 -1.49 0.00 12.84
C LEU A 21 -1.83 -1.43 13.25
N PRO A 22 -2.75 -1.62 14.19
CA PRO A 22 -3.21 -2.97 14.51
C PRO A 22 -3.98 -3.55 13.32
N THR A 23 -3.68 -4.78 12.97
CA THR A 23 -4.36 -5.48 11.89
C THR A 23 -4.72 -6.88 12.34
N LYS A 24 -5.54 -7.57 11.56
CA LYS A 24 -5.85 -8.95 11.88
C LYS A 24 -4.64 -9.87 11.73
N TYR A 25 -3.56 -9.38 11.12
CA TYR A 25 -2.31 -10.13 10.98
C TYR A 25 -1.27 -9.73 12.00
N GLY A 26 -1.65 -8.85 12.95
CA GLY A 26 -0.74 -8.40 13.98
C GLY A 26 -0.62 -6.90 13.98
N GLU A 27 0.16 -6.39 14.92
CA GLU A 27 0.33 -4.95 15.05
C GLU A 27 1.56 -4.53 14.26
N PHE A 28 1.32 -3.72 13.24
CA PHE A 28 2.38 -3.15 12.42
C PHE A 28 2.58 -1.69 12.78
N ARG A 29 3.61 -1.10 12.20
CA ARG A 29 3.80 0.33 12.19
C ARG A 29 3.62 0.80 10.76
N ILE A 30 2.84 1.87 10.57
CA ILE A 30 2.58 2.42 9.24
C ILE A 30 3.29 3.75 9.11
N ARG A 31 3.98 3.94 7.98
CA ARG A 31 4.69 5.18 7.68
C ARG A 31 4.39 5.58 6.25
N ILE A 32 4.20 6.88 6.03
CA ILE A 32 3.89 7.41 4.71
C ILE A 32 5.13 8.08 4.13
N PHE A 33 5.38 7.82 2.84
CA PHE A 33 6.43 8.46 2.08
C PHE A 33 5.81 9.24 0.95
N HIS A 34 6.11 10.52 0.86
CA HIS A 34 5.57 11.37 -0.19
C HIS A 34 6.55 11.39 -1.36
N GLU A 35 6.03 11.12 -2.56
CA GLU A 35 6.83 11.20 -3.78
C GLU A 35 6.50 12.53 -4.45
N SER A 36 7.43 13.50 -4.39
CA SER A 36 7.14 14.85 -4.85
C SER A 36 6.94 14.93 -6.35
N SER A 37 7.61 14.06 -7.13
CA SER A 37 7.50 14.11 -8.57
C SER A 37 6.12 13.71 -9.08
N THR A 38 5.37 12.91 -8.33
CA THR A 38 4.03 12.45 -8.74
C THR A 38 2.94 12.97 -7.83
N GLY A 39 3.27 13.46 -6.65
CA GLY A 39 2.30 13.85 -5.65
C GLY A 39 1.68 12.68 -4.91
N LEU A 40 2.18 11.48 -5.11
CA LEU A 40 1.61 10.28 -4.49
C LEU A 40 2.22 10.01 -3.13
N ASP A 41 1.42 9.45 -2.23
CA ASP A 41 1.87 9.00 -0.93
C ASP A 41 1.96 7.48 -0.95
N HIS A 42 3.15 6.96 -0.69
CA HIS A 42 3.36 5.52 -0.61
C HIS A 42 3.42 5.09 0.84
N VAL A 43 3.19 3.81 1.08
CA VAL A 43 3.02 3.30 2.44
C VAL A 43 4.09 2.26 2.73
N ALA A 44 4.64 2.30 3.93
CA ALA A 44 5.48 1.21 4.44
C ALA A 44 4.84 0.66 5.71
N LEU A 45 4.67 -0.66 5.76
CA LEU A 45 4.27 -1.36 6.97
C LEU A 45 5.49 -2.10 7.49
N THR A 46 5.80 -1.92 8.77
CA THR A 46 6.97 -2.56 9.36
C THR A 46 6.56 -3.31 10.63
N LEU A 47 7.29 -4.37 10.93
CA LEU A 47 7.09 -5.15 12.14
C LEU A 47 8.46 -5.54 12.67
N GLY A 48 8.65 -5.41 13.96
CA GLY A 48 9.83 -5.91 14.64
C GLY A 48 11.05 -5.04 14.51
N ASP A 49 12.14 -5.50 15.15
CA ASP A 49 13.41 -4.79 15.17
C ASP A 49 14.27 -5.29 14.01
N MET A 50 14.60 -4.39 13.09
CA MET A 50 15.35 -4.72 11.90
C MET A 50 16.77 -4.15 11.94
N SER A 51 17.25 -3.80 13.14
CA SER A 51 18.59 -3.22 13.28
C SER A 51 19.69 -4.27 13.40
N GLY A 52 19.32 -5.55 13.49
CA GLY A 52 20.30 -6.62 13.62
C GLY A 52 21.05 -6.92 12.34
N PRO A 53 22.01 -7.86 12.38
CA PRO A 53 22.82 -8.16 11.22
C PRO A 53 22.14 -9.02 10.17
N ASP A 54 21.02 -9.65 10.50
CA ASP A 54 20.33 -10.56 9.57
C ASP A 54 19.62 -9.80 8.46
N PRO A 55 19.53 -10.40 7.27
CA PRO A 55 18.77 -9.75 6.19
C PRO A 55 17.32 -9.54 6.57
N VAL A 56 16.78 -8.38 6.18
CA VAL A 56 15.40 -8.02 6.46
C VAL A 56 14.53 -8.50 5.31
N LEU A 57 13.39 -9.14 5.64
CA LEU A 57 12.40 -9.48 4.63
C LEU A 57 11.72 -8.20 4.16
N VAL A 58 11.88 -7.87 2.88
CA VAL A 58 11.25 -6.69 2.28
C VAL A 58 10.46 -7.14 1.06
N ARG A 59 9.20 -6.72 1.00
CA ARG A 59 8.35 -6.99 -0.16
C ARG A 59 7.83 -5.67 -0.69
N VAL A 60 7.73 -5.59 -2.00
CA VAL A 60 7.16 -4.43 -2.68
C VAL A 60 5.86 -4.86 -3.34
N HIS A 61 4.79 -4.14 -3.05
CA HIS A 61 3.45 -4.44 -3.56
C HIS A 61 2.91 -3.19 -4.22
N SER A 62 2.54 -3.29 -5.50
CA SER A 62 1.92 -2.18 -6.20
C SER A 62 0.42 -2.19 -5.96
N GLU A 63 -0.15 -1.03 -5.73
CA GLU A 63 -1.57 -0.87 -5.42
C GLU A 63 -2.46 -1.52 -6.47
N CYS A 64 -3.49 -2.25 -6.00
CA CYS A 64 -4.49 -2.87 -6.86
C CYS A 64 -5.79 -2.87 -6.08
N ILE A 65 -6.59 -1.82 -6.25
CA ILE A 65 -7.77 -1.65 -5.41
C ILE A 65 -8.77 -2.79 -5.60
N THR A 66 -8.87 -3.33 -6.82
CA THR A 66 -9.82 -4.43 -7.08
C THR A 66 -9.42 -5.69 -6.33
N GLY A 67 -8.14 -6.04 -6.32
CA GLY A 67 -7.67 -7.21 -5.60
C GLY A 67 -7.47 -6.97 -4.13
N ASP A 68 -6.86 -5.82 -3.77
CA ASP A 68 -6.50 -5.52 -2.39
C ASP A 68 -7.71 -5.22 -1.52
N SER A 69 -8.69 -4.50 -2.05
CA SER A 69 -9.83 -4.04 -1.27
C SER A 69 -11.12 -4.76 -1.60
N PHE A 70 -11.31 -5.18 -2.85
CA PHE A 70 -12.58 -5.76 -3.29
C PHE A 70 -12.51 -7.25 -3.53
N ALA A 71 -11.36 -7.86 -3.26
CA ALA A 71 -11.17 -9.32 -3.37
C ALA A 71 -11.46 -9.85 -4.76
N SER A 72 -11.12 -9.08 -5.79
CA SER A 72 -11.32 -9.52 -7.17
C SER A 72 -10.44 -10.73 -7.49
N THR A 73 -10.97 -11.66 -8.28
CA THR A 73 -10.22 -12.83 -8.72
C THR A 73 -9.58 -12.63 -10.09
N ARG A 74 -9.67 -11.42 -10.67
CA ARG A 74 -8.98 -11.14 -11.93
C ARG A 74 -7.47 -11.15 -11.79
N CYS A 75 -6.98 -11.03 -10.56
CA CYS A 75 -5.55 -11.07 -10.26
C CYS A 75 -5.37 -11.74 -8.91
N ASP A 76 -4.12 -11.98 -8.52
CA ASP A 76 -3.82 -12.56 -7.21
C ASP A 76 -3.24 -11.52 -6.26
N CYS A 77 -3.43 -10.22 -6.54
CA CYS A 77 -2.85 -9.15 -5.74
C CYS A 77 -3.28 -9.21 -4.28
N GLY A 78 -4.57 -9.41 -4.03
CA GLY A 78 -5.08 -9.50 -2.67
C GLY A 78 -4.49 -10.69 -1.92
N SER A 79 -4.40 -11.84 -2.58
CA SER A 79 -3.82 -13.03 -1.97
C SER A 79 -2.34 -12.82 -1.69
N GLN A 80 -1.62 -12.16 -2.58
CA GLN A 80 -0.21 -11.87 -2.38
C GLN A 80 -0.01 -10.92 -1.20
N LEU A 81 -0.86 -9.92 -1.08
CA LEU A 81 -0.77 -8.98 0.03
C LEU A 81 -1.01 -9.69 1.35
N GLU A 82 -2.06 -10.51 1.44
CA GLU A 82 -2.37 -11.26 2.64
C GLU A 82 -1.23 -12.21 3.00
N TYR A 83 -0.71 -12.91 2.01
CA TYR A 83 0.39 -13.83 2.23
C TYR A 83 1.61 -13.10 2.82
N THR A 84 1.91 -11.93 2.28
CA THR A 84 3.06 -11.15 2.76
C THR A 84 2.88 -10.74 4.22
N LEU A 85 1.69 -10.24 4.56
CA LEU A 85 1.43 -9.80 5.93
C LEU A 85 1.50 -10.97 6.91
N GLU A 86 0.94 -12.12 6.51
CA GLU A 86 1.01 -13.33 7.34
C GLU A 86 2.45 -13.80 7.50
N GLU A 87 3.23 -13.72 6.45
CA GLU A 87 4.62 -14.16 6.47
C GLU A 87 5.46 -13.29 7.40
N ILE A 88 5.26 -11.97 7.34
CA ILE A 88 5.96 -11.04 8.21
C ILE A 88 5.57 -11.31 9.67
N GLN A 89 4.28 -11.54 9.91
CA GLN A 89 3.79 -11.83 11.26
C GLN A 89 4.42 -13.14 11.79
N ARG A 90 4.50 -14.15 10.94
CA ARG A 90 5.03 -15.45 11.33
C ARG A 90 6.51 -15.34 11.66
N LYS A 91 7.27 -14.55 10.89
CA LYS A 91 8.69 -14.35 11.16
C LYS A 91 8.93 -13.42 12.35
N GLY A 92 7.98 -12.55 12.64
CA GLY A 92 8.12 -11.59 13.72
C GLY A 92 8.80 -10.30 13.33
N TRP A 93 9.21 -10.15 12.08
CA TRP A 93 9.84 -8.92 11.59
C TRP A 93 9.82 -8.89 10.07
N GLY A 94 9.83 -7.68 9.52
CA GLY A 94 9.81 -7.50 8.09
C GLY A 94 9.25 -6.16 7.68
N ARG A 95 9.24 -5.90 6.38
CA ARG A 95 8.77 -4.64 5.82
C ARG A 95 8.01 -4.89 4.54
N LEU A 96 6.87 -4.22 4.40
CA LEU A 96 6.09 -4.19 3.17
C LEU A 96 6.05 -2.76 2.67
N VAL A 97 6.48 -2.53 1.44
CA VAL A 97 6.37 -1.22 0.79
C VAL A 97 5.21 -1.31 -0.19
N TYR A 98 4.19 -0.49 0.06
CA TYR A 98 2.96 -0.48 -0.72
C TYR A 98 2.97 0.77 -1.60
N LEU A 99 3.19 0.57 -2.89
CA LEU A 99 3.31 1.67 -3.84
C LEU A 99 1.93 2.01 -4.38
N ARG A 100 1.57 3.28 -4.26
CA ARG A 100 0.27 3.79 -4.71
C ARG A 100 0.33 4.06 -6.22
N GLN A 101 0.47 3.00 -7.00
CA GLN A 101 0.64 3.07 -8.45
C GLN A 101 -0.40 2.19 -9.11
N GLU A 102 -1.67 2.57 -9.02
CA GLU A 102 -2.76 1.76 -9.56
C GLU A 102 -2.52 1.44 -11.03
N GLY A 103 -2.69 0.16 -11.40
CA GLY A 103 -2.46 -0.26 -12.78
C GLY A 103 -1.03 -0.08 -13.23
N ARG A 104 -0.07 -0.15 -12.30
CA ARG A 104 1.35 0.06 -12.57
C ARG A 104 1.61 1.45 -13.13
N GLY A 105 0.86 2.43 -12.62
CA GLY A 105 1.07 3.81 -12.98
C GLY A 105 0.13 4.35 -14.05
N ILE A 106 -0.69 3.50 -14.69
CA ILE A 106 -1.62 4.00 -15.71
C ILE A 106 -2.90 4.57 -15.11
N GLY A 107 -3.14 4.28 -13.84
CA GLY A 107 -4.30 4.79 -13.12
C GLY A 107 -5.48 3.85 -13.14
N LEU A 108 -6.39 4.07 -12.20
CA LEU A 108 -7.53 3.18 -12.02
C LEU A 108 -8.49 3.24 -13.21
N HIS A 109 -8.75 4.42 -13.73
CA HIS A 109 -9.69 4.57 -14.84
C HIS A 109 -9.24 3.75 -16.04
N ALA A 110 -7.98 3.89 -16.44
CA ALA A 110 -7.45 3.15 -17.58
C ALA A 110 -7.42 1.65 -17.31
N LYS A 111 -7.15 1.26 -16.07
CA LYS A 111 -7.16 -0.15 -15.70
C LYS A 111 -8.53 -0.76 -15.88
N ILE A 112 -9.59 -0.06 -15.46
CA ILE A 112 -10.94 -0.57 -15.60
C ILE A 112 -11.36 -0.60 -17.08
N GLN A 113 -10.90 0.37 -17.87
CA GLN A 113 -11.14 0.33 -19.31
C GLN A 113 -10.49 -0.92 -19.93
N ALA A 114 -9.30 -1.29 -19.47
CA ALA A 114 -8.65 -2.50 -19.94
C ALA A 114 -9.47 -3.75 -19.57
N TYR A 115 -10.02 -3.80 -18.37
CA TYR A 115 -10.90 -4.90 -17.97
C TYR A 115 -12.09 -5.01 -18.92
N ASN A 116 -12.69 -3.86 -19.28
CA ASN A 116 -13.82 -3.85 -20.20
C ASN A 116 -13.43 -4.44 -21.55
N LEU A 117 -12.25 -4.07 -22.06
CA LEU A 117 -11.78 -4.61 -23.34
C LEU A 117 -11.53 -6.10 -23.23
N GLN A 118 -10.98 -6.57 -22.14
CA GLN A 118 -10.75 -8.00 -21.92
C GLN A 118 -12.08 -8.77 -21.90
N ASP A 119 -13.12 -8.19 -21.32
CA ASP A 119 -14.43 -8.81 -21.31
C ASP A 119 -14.98 -8.98 -22.73
N LYS A 120 -14.52 -8.18 -23.66
CA LYS A 120 -14.95 -8.25 -25.07
C LYS A 120 -14.00 -9.06 -25.92
N GLY A 121 -13.06 -9.75 -25.30
CA GLY A 121 -12.15 -10.64 -26.01
C GLY A 121 -10.88 -10.00 -26.53
N ALA A 122 -10.59 -8.81 -26.09
CA ALA A 122 -9.36 -8.13 -26.53
C ALA A 122 -8.14 -8.59 -25.73
#